data_5d6516978a3344bd735b4ed6d725d711
#
_entry.id   5d6516978a3344bd735b4ed6d725d711
#
_cell.length_a   1.000
_cell.length_b   1.000
_cell.length_c   1.000
_cell.angle_alpha   90.00
_cell.angle_beta   90.00
_cell.angle_gamma   90.00
#
_symmetry.space_group_name_H-M   'P 1'
#
loop_
_entity.id
_entity.type
_entity.pdbx_description
1 polymer ?
#
loop_
_entity_poly.entity_id
_entity_poly.type
_entity_poly.pdbx_seq_one_letter_code
_entity_poly.pdbx_strand_id
1 'polypeptide(L)'
;MRRALHLLALAALVVTVSARAPVAEGATPAVDVPGPGSTVRVDAAAGEFENGSVIVRGVSGHLAVRLGAGSAPLLQDALSVLRLTDTQVAGRAIGDPLPPLTQRATVTGHRPVTLVLRFRVPDATPPGIYAGRLDFSRNGHGFARVPVRLRVFGVQMPARDDPTAFRTLFLIQPQTYLAAVLTGSGIEPQSGGPGIVDRLYAFLSEYRVSPGDWGFGTPWPEGYVDRTGWFRAAATRMAAEGAYPFTAMRLPLGTQRSPASRTGQSARTPETWTAYLTGQVLPFWRDHDWLDRALVWGWDEPGPVYGRQYAAPQACAAHAAGVAYLTTGAPAQRIPARRVTIPWGQGTRSFTIRAHGTGNGFLWDDRGCDDVDIWAVLSRRVYGSFATPVEHRSHIDVQRELRPAIDTARARGASIWSFTYESKAGLGSPGYAATEPATDARVFGLWNALEGMDGTLYADGMVSYGGLDPYKRLTQHGQHVLIYPALASTDEPVSSLRLENLRDGIEDADLARLVVARRGRPALLAILARQRIFSIRGNRVLLGCTSGCDLVTKTKYAWPRYRHGAGTNAALERVHSALLKALAPVPA
;
A
#
# COMPACT_ATOMS: atom_id res chain seq x y z
N MET A 1 7.94 36.24 -49.72
CA MET A 1 9.42 36.09 -49.67
C MET A 1 9.92 36.39 -48.30
N ARG A 2 10.88 35.58 -47.84
CA ARG A 2 11.64 35.53 -46.57
C ARG A 2 11.10 34.58 -45.52
N ARG A 3 11.71 33.38 -45.56
CA ARG A 3 11.69 32.32 -44.56
C ARG A 3 12.57 32.78 -43.38
N ALA A 4 12.08 32.64 -42.15
CA ALA A 4 12.93 32.67 -40.96
C ALA A 4 12.87 31.27 -40.33
N LEU A 5 14.00 30.58 -40.40
CA LEU A 5 14.28 29.34 -39.65
C LEU A 5 14.36 29.69 -38.18
N HIS A 6 13.56 29.04 -37.37
CA HIS A 6 13.82 28.97 -35.92
C HIS A 6 14.42 27.60 -35.60
N LEU A 7 15.69 27.64 -35.25
CA LEU A 7 16.44 26.54 -34.64
C LEU A 7 15.83 26.23 -33.26
N LEU A 8 15.23 25.04 -33.13
CA LEU A 8 14.91 24.44 -31.85
C LEU A 8 16.19 23.84 -31.27
N ALA A 9 16.75 24.49 -30.27
CA ALA A 9 17.76 23.90 -29.42
C ALA A 9 17.09 22.87 -28.50
N LEU A 10 17.20 21.58 -28.83
CA LEU A 10 16.90 20.49 -27.91
C LEU A 10 17.99 20.49 -26.81
N ALA A 11 17.68 21.02 -25.64
CA ALA A 11 18.46 20.77 -24.46
C ALA A 11 18.25 19.30 -24.05
N ALA A 12 19.16 18.42 -24.46
CA ALA A 12 19.26 17.08 -23.96
C ALA A 12 19.61 17.13 -22.48
N LEU A 13 18.64 16.89 -21.62
CA LEU A 13 18.86 16.62 -20.21
C LEU A 13 19.59 15.29 -20.12
N VAL A 14 20.90 15.33 -20.06
CA VAL A 14 21.75 14.18 -19.75
C VAL A 14 21.51 13.82 -18.30
N VAL A 15 20.56 12.91 -18.05
CA VAL A 15 20.51 12.16 -16.81
C VAL A 15 21.74 11.29 -16.81
N THR A 16 22.77 11.70 -16.12
CA THR A 16 23.93 10.86 -15.80
C THR A 16 23.43 9.72 -14.93
N VAL A 17 22.98 8.65 -15.57
CA VAL A 17 23.00 7.32 -14.97
C VAL A 17 24.47 7.09 -14.66
N SER A 18 24.85 7.16 -13.40
CA SER A 18 26.18 6.74 -12.96
C SER A 18 26.32 5.29 -13.38
N ALA A 19 26.90 5.05 -14.53
CA ALA A 19 27.34 3.73 -14.95
C ALA A 19 28.26 3.26 -13.83
N ARG A 20 27.76 2.31 -13.02
CA ARG A 20 28.59 1.68 -12.00
C ARG A 20 29.78 1.07 -12.72
N ALA A 21 30.96 1.60 -12.47
CA ALA A 21 32.19 1.08 -13.06
C ALA A 21 32.24 -0.45 -12.82
N PRO A 22 32.62 -1.23 -13.83
CA PRO A 22 32.83 -2.67 -13.63
C PRO A 22 33.91 -2.83 -12.55
N VAL A 23 33.63 -3.63 -11.54
CA VAL A 23 34.61 -4.00 -10.54
C VAL A 23 35.68 -4.84 -11.25
N ALA A 24 36.94 -4.42 -11.16
CA ALA A 24 38.06 -5.09 -11.82
C ALA A 24 38.12 -6.59 -11.45
N GLU A 25 38.47 -7.43 -12.40
CA GLU A 25 38.80 -8.83 -12.14
C GLU A 25 39.91 -8.89 -11.10
N GLY A 26 39.63 -9.55 -9.96
CA GLY A 26 40.56 -9.62 -8.83
C GLY A 26 40.22 -8.74 -7.62
N ALA A 27 39.11 -8.02 -7.65
CA ALA A 27 38.68 -7.24 -6.49
C ALA A 27 38.51 -8.10 -5.23
N THR A 28 39.09 -7.65 -4.13
CA THR A 28 38.93 -8.31 -2.83
C THR A 28 37.47 -8.26 -2.39
N PRO A 29 36.86 -9.39 -1.97
CA PRO A 29 35.52 -9.41 -1.43
C PRO A 29 35.39 -8.48 -0.22
N ALA A 30 34.34 -7.64 -0.21
CA ALA A 30 34.05 -6.70 0.86
C ALA A 30 32.54 -6.59 1.12
N VAL A 31 32.20 -6.17 2.32
CA VAL A 31 30.82 -5.86 2.71
C VAL A 31 30.76 -4.43 3.23
N ASP A 32 29.96 -3.61 2.56
CA ASP A 32 29.68 -2.23 2.97
C ASP A 32 28.36 -2.19 3.73
N VAL A 33 28.32 -1.51 4.87
CA VAL A 33 27.11 -1.19 5.61
C VAL A 33 26.72 0.25 5.26
N PRO A 34 25.54 0.48 4.64
CA PRO A 34 25.09 1.83 4.37
C PRO A 34 24.88 2.63 5.67
N GLY A 35 25.40 3.86 5.71
CA GLY A 35 25.30 4.74 6.88
C GLY A 35 26.61 4.86 7.67
N PRO A 36 26.57 5.49 8.85
CA PRO A 36 27.75 5.70 9.66
C PRO A 36 28.20 4.41 10.37
N GLY A 37 29.44 4.02 10.13
CA GLY A 37 30.09 2.86 10.76
C GLY A 37 29.88 1.53 10.02
N SER A 38 30.45 0.47 10.60
CA SER A 38 30.47 -0.89 10.04
C SER A 38 29.42 -1.84 10.67
N THR A 39 28.49 -1.31 11.43
CA THR A 39 27.48 -2.08 12.17
C THR A 39 26.09 -1.85 11.57
N VAL A 40 25.36 -2.90 11.25
CA VAL A 40 23.93 -2.80 10.94
C VAL A 40 23.19 -2.47 12.23
N ARG A 41 22.49 -1.35 12.23
CA ARG A 41 21.72 -0.85 13.38
C ARG A 41 20.26 -0.75 12.97
N VAL A 42 19.39 -1.37 13.75
CA VAL A 42 17.95 -1.37 13.55
C VAL A 42 17.28 -1.03 14.87
N ASP A 43 16.37 -0.09 14.86
CA ASP A 43 15.48 0.28 15.96
C ASP A 43 14.09 -0.27 15.64
N ALA A 44 13.42 -0.91 16.59
CA ALA A 44 12.09 -1.49 16.37
C ALA A 44 11.22 -1.45 17.63
N ALA A 45 9.91 -1.58 17.46
CA ALA A 45 8.95 -1.93 18.49
C ALA A 45 8.78 -3.46 18.60
N ALA A 46 8.14 -3.94 19.66
CA ALA A 46 7.67 -5.32 19.72
C ALA A 46 6.47 -5.49 18.76
N GLY A 47 6.41 -6.60 18.03
CA GLY A 47 5.38 -6.88 17.02
C GLY A 47 5.63 -6.21 15.65
N GLU A 48 6.81 -5.65 15.42
CA GLU A 48 7.19 -4.91 14.22
C GLU A 48 8.12 -5.70 13.30
N PHE A 49 8.10 -5.33 12.03
CA PHE A 49 9.15 -5.71 11.08
C PHE A 49 9.97 -4.49 10.74
N GLU A 50 11.27 -4.63 10.69
CA GLU A 50 12.16 -3.57 10.23
C GLU A 50 13.28 -4.12 9.35
N ASN A 51 13.84 -3.25 8.52
CA ASN A 51 14.82 -3.64 7.53
C ASN A 51 16.16 -2.95 7.75
N GLY A 52 17.23 -3.72 7.63
CA GLY A 52 18.58 -3.22 7.42
C GLY A 52 19.08 -3.60 6.03
N SER A 53 20.24 -3.11 5.62
CA SER A 53 20.84 -3.53 4.37
C SER A 53 22.35 -3.57 4.41
N VAL A 54 22.95 -4.41 3.56
CA VAL A 54 24.38 -4.46 3.30
C VAL A 54 24.62 -4.60 1.81
N ILE A 55 25.78 -4.11 1.33
CA ILE A 55 26.20 -4.22 -0.06
C ILE A 55 27.46 -5.09 -0.10
N VAL A 56 27.37 -6.22 -0.77
CA VAL A 56 28.48 -7.14 -0.96
C VAL A 56 29.15 -6.86 -2.31
N ARG A 57 30.46 -6.69 -2.31
CA ARG A 57 31.26 -6.37 -3.50
C ARG A 57 32.33 -7.42 -3.76
N GLY A 58 32.79 -7.53 -4.99
CA GLY A 58 33.92 -8.38 -5.37
C GLY A 58 33.66 -9.89 -5.23
N VAL A 59 32.40 -10.30 -5.16
CA VAL A 59 32.03 -11.71 -4.98
C VAL A 59 31.52 -12.29 -6.29
N SER A 60 32.08 -13.45 -6.67
CA SER A 60 31.57 -14.31 -7.74
C SER A 60 31.58 -15.76 -7.21
N GLY A 61 30.51 -16.50 -7.44
CA GLY A 61 30.31 -17.85 -6.92
C GLY A 61 29.23 -17.93 -5.86
N HIS A 62 29.30 -18.93 -5.01
CA HIS A 62 28.29 -19.13 -3.96
C HIS A 62 28.50 -18.15 -2.80
N LEU A 63 27.54 -17.24 -2.60
CA LEU A 63 27.49 -16.34 -1.45
C LEU A 63 26.58 -16.95 -0.38
N ALA A 64 27.11 -17.11 0.83
CA ALA A 64 26.31 -17.45 2.00
C ALA A 64 26.51 -16.43 3.12
N VAL A 65 25.42 -16.17 3.84
CA VAL A 65 25.37 -15.30 5.02
C VAL A 65 24.77 -16.10 6.16
N ARG A 66 25.41 -16.10 7.30
CA ARG A 66 24.95 -16.83 8.49
C ARG A 66 25.06 -15.94 9.72
N LEU A 67 24.18 -16.14 10.66
CA LEU A 67 24.31 -15.54 11.97
C LEU A 67 25.47 -16.25 12.72
N GLY A 68 26.43 -15.48 13.19
CA GLY A 68 27.62 -16.00 13.88
C GLY A 68 27.28 -16.52 15.27
N ALA A 69 28.11 -17.47 15.75
CA ALA A 69 28.00 -17.99 17.09
C ALA A 69 28.08 -16.87 18.16
N GLY A 70 27.30 -16.99 19.23
CA GLY A 70 27.19 -16.02 20.31
C GLY A 70 26.27 -14.83 20.00
N SER A 71 25.55 -14.84 18.89
CA SER A 71 24.48 -13.87 18.62
C SER A 71 23.30 -14.12 19.57
N ALA A 72 22.58 -13.04 19.91
CA ALA A 72 21.39 -13.12 20.76
C ALA A 72 20.35 -14.10 20.16
N PRO A 73 19.70 -14.95 20.96
CA PRO A 73 18.74 -15.95 20.47
C PRO A 73 17.63 -15.34 19.62
N LEU A 74 17.10 -14.18 20.02
CA LEU A 74 16.08 -13.46 19.24
C LEU A 74 16.48 -13.26 17.78
N LEU A 75 17.75 -12.98 17.49
CA LEU A 75 18.21 -12.76 16.11
C LEU A 75 18.18 -14.04 15.26
N GLN A 76 18.21 -15.23 15.87
CA GLN A 76 18.16 -16.49 15.14
C GLN A 76 16.79 -16.70 14.50
N ASP A 77 15.73 -16.31 15.20
CA ASP A 77 14.35 -16.48 14.76
C ASP A 77 13.83 -15.23 14.01
N ALA A 78 14.38 -14.05 14.34
CA ALA A 78 13.92 -12.78 13.80
C ALA A 78 14.52 -12.43 12.43
N LEU A 79 15.74 -12.88 12.12
CA LEU A 79 16.48 -12.38 10.96
C LEU A 79 16.29 -13.25 9.72
N SER A 80 15.78 -12.63 8.65
CA SER A 80 15.81 -13.20 7.29
C SER A 80 16.73 -12.38 6.39
N VAL A 81 17.43 -13.04 5.49
CA VAL A 81 18.29 -12.39 4.50
C VAL A 81 17.69 -12.53 3.12
N LEU A 82 17.39 -11.40 2.49
CA LEU A 82 16.81 -11.32 1.16
C LEU A 82 17.83 -10.73 0.19
N ARG A 83 17.75 -11.13 -1.08
CA ARG A 83 18.63 -10.61 -2.12
C ARG A 83 17.86 -9.70 -3.07
N LEU A 84 18.27 -8.45 -3.20
CA LEU A 84 17.72 -7.56 -4.20
C LEU A 84 18.14 -8.03 -5.60
N THR A 85 17.15 -8.29 -6.44
CA THR A 85 17.34 -8.69 -7.85
C THR A 85 16.71 -7.67 -8.79
N ASP A 86 17.14 -7.68 -10.05
CA ASP A 86 16.64 -6.75 -11.05
C ASP A 86 15.47 -7.35 -11.83
N THR A 87 14.52 -6.49 -12.19
CA THR A 87 13.51 -6.71 -13.23
C THR A 87 13.53 -5.57 -14.23
N GLN A 88 12.87 -5.71 -15.38
CA GLN A 88 12.80 -4.68 -16.41
C GLN A 88 11.48 -3.90 -16.33
N VAL A 89 11.58 -2.58 -16.34
CA VAL A 89 10.41 -1.68 -16.45
C VAL A 89 10.70 -0.63 -17.52
N ALA A 90 9.88 -0.59 -18.55
CA ALA A 90 10.06 0.33 -19.69
C ALA A 90 11.49 0.30 -20.28
N GLY A 91 12.07 -0.91 -20.36
CA GLY A 91 13.43 -1.11 -20.90
C GLY A 91 14.58 -0.78 -19.96
N ARG A 92 14.30 -0.46 -18.68
CA ARG A 92 15.30 -0.19 -17.67
C ARG A 92 15.34 -1.29 -16.61
N ALA A 93 16.53 -1.72 -16.22
CA ALA A 93 16.70 -2.62 -15.09
C ALA A 93 16.45 -1.86 -13.78
N ILE A 94 15.57 -2.39 -12.95
CA ILE A 94 15.18 -1.81 -11.66
C ILE A 94 15.31 -2.90 -10.61
N GLY A 95 16.03 -2.63 -9.51
CA GLY A 95 16.11 -3.53 -8.37
C GLY A 95 14.81 -3.47 -7.58
N ASP A 96 14.04 -4.56 -7.57
CA ASP A 96 12.76 -4.62 -6.87
C ASP A 96 12.43 -5.99 -6.25
N PRO A 97 12.50 -7.16 -6.94
CA PRO A 97 12.24 -8.45 -6.31
C PRO A 97 13.24 -8.77 -5.19
N LEU A 98 12.75 -9.32 -4.10
CA LEU A 98 13.52 -9.68 -2.90
C LEU A 98 13.37 -11.18 -2.56
N PRO A 99 13.82 -12.10 -3.42
CA PRO A 99 13.83 -13.51 -3.07
C PRO A 99 14.73 -13.79 -1.85
N PRO A 100 14.38 -14.79 -1.02
CA PRO A 100 15.25 -15.24 0.06
C PRO A 100 16.64 -15.62 -0.45
N LEU A 101 17.68 -15.24 0.29
CA LEU A 101 19.05 -15.67 0.00
C LEU A 101 19.19 -17.13 0.44
N THR A 102 19.01 -18.05 -0.49
CA THR A 102 19.20 -19.47 -0.22
C THR A 102 20.69 -19.80 -0.05
N GLN A 103 21.01 -20.89 0.65
CA GLN A 103 22.39 -21.36 0.82
C GLN A 103 23.09 -21.70 -0.52
N ARG A 104 22.32 -21.85 -1.61
CA ARG A 104 22.80 -22.12 -2.96
C ARG A 104 22.80 -20.90 -3.86
N ALA A 105 22.60 -19.70 -3.31
CA ALA A 105 22.54 -18.49 -4.12
C ALA A 105 23.91 -18.24 -4.80
N THR A 106 23.93 -18.38 -6.11
CA THR A 106 25.10 -18.06 -6.93
C THR A 106 25.05 -16.61 -7.35
N VAL A 107 26.11 -15.88 -7.09
CA VAL A 107 26.34 -14.54 -7.59
C VAL A 107 27.20 -14.65 -8.84
N THR A 108 26.65 -14.26 -9.98
CA THR A 108 27.38 -14.22 -11.24
C THR A 108 27.90 -12.82 -11.50
N GLY A 109 29.19 -12.73 -11.81
CA GLY A 109 29.87 -11.46 -12.09
C GLY A 109 30.25 -10.67 -10.85
N HIS A 110 31.01 -9.60 -11.08
CA HIS A 110 31.57 -8.76 -10.00
C HIS A 110 30.66 -7.57 -9.62
N ARG A 111 29.38 -7.59 -10.02
CA ARG A 111 28.44 -6.52 -9.67
C ARG A 111 28.15 -6.54 -8.16
N PRO A 112 28.03 -5.38 -7.52
CA PRO A 112 27.59 -5.31 -6.14
C PRO A 112 26.22 -5.96 -5.95
N VAL A 113 26.10 -6.76 -4.88
CA VAL A 113 24.85 -7.44 -4.47
C VAL A 113 24.32 -6.71 -3.25
N THR A 114 23.12 -6.18 -3.32
CA THR A 114 22.44 -5.64 -2.16
C THR A 114 21.65 -6.75 -1.47
N LEU A 115 21.90 -6.92 -0.18
CA LEU A 115 21.12 -7.80 0.68
C LEU A 115 20.26 -6.93 1.61
N VAL A 116 19.00 -7.29 1.73
CA VAL A 116 18.08 -6.74 2.73
C VAL A 116 18.00 -7.70 3.89
N LEU A 117 18.21 -7.17 5.07
CA LEU A 117 18.17 -7.89 6.34
C LEU A 117 16.83 -7.57 6.99
N ARG A 118 15.87 -8.47 6.92
CA ARG A 118 14.54 -8.31 7.51
C ARG A 118 14.56 -8.83 8.93
N PHE A 119 14.16 -8.00 9.88
CA PHE A 119 14.01 -8.35 11.29
C PHE A 119 12.53 -8.43 11.62
N ARG A 120 12.05 -9.61 12.00
CA ARG A 120 10.71 -9.82 12.55
C ARG A 120 10.82 -9.83 14.07
N VAL A 121 10.40 -8.76 14.71
CA VAL A 121 10.39 -8.69 16.17
C VAL A 121 9.08 -9.30 16.68
N PRO A 122 9.11 -10.40 17.43
CA PRO A 122 7.90 -11.00 17.97
C PRO A 122 7.13 -10.03 18.89
N ASP A 123 5.82 -10.26 19.02
CA ASP A 123 5.01 -9.58 20.02
C ASP A 123 5.57 -9.80 21.43
N ALA A 124 5.38 -8.81 22.31
CA ALA A 124 5.85 -8.84 23.69
C ALA A 124 7.37 -9.05 23.87
N THR A 125 8.18 -8.83 22.81
CA THR A 125 9.64 -8.85 22.95
C THR A 125 10.10 -7.82 23.96
N PRO A 126 10.87 -8.19 24.99
CA PRO A 126 11.32 -7.25 26.00
C PRO A 126 12.16 -6.11 25.41
N PRO A 127 12.03 -4.88 25.91
CA PRO A 127 12.91 -3.78 25.53
C PRO A 127 14.37 -4.13 25.82
N GLY A 128 15.24 -3.84 24.85
CA GLY A 128 16.66 -4.17 25.03
C GLY A 128 17.47 -4.04 23.76
N ILE A 129 18.74 -4.42 23.87
CA ILE A 129 19.67 -4.46 22.76
C ILE A 129 20.05 -5.92 22.51
N TYR A 130 19.72 -6.37 21.33
CA TYR A 130 20.04 -7.71 20.85
C TYR A 130 21.17 -7.62 19.84
N ALA A 131 22.35 -8.06 20.27
CA ALA A 131 23.57 -7.98 19.46
C ALA A 131 23.88 -9.32 18.82
N GLY A 132 24.46 -9.24 17.64
CA GLY A 132 24.92 -10.40 16.89
C GLY A 132 25.94 -10.02 15.82
N ARG A 133 26.25 -11.00 14.99
CA ARG A 133 27.22 -10.85 13.90
C ARG A 133 26.79 -11.68 12.70
N LEU A 134 26.89 -11.10 11.51
CA LEU A 134 26.74 -11.81 10.25
C LEU A 134 28.12 -12.25 9.75
N ASP A 135 28.27 -13.54 9.50
CA ASP A 135 29.45 -14.13 8.89
C ASP A 135 29.20 -14.35 7.40
N PHE A 136 29.98 -13.72 6.55
CA PHE A 136 29.91 -13.82 5.08
C PHE A 136 30.93 -14.79 4.55
N SER A 137 30.51 -15.70 3.68
CA SER A 137 31.40 -16.64 3.01
C SER A 137 31.16 -16.71 1.51
N ARG A 138 32.23 -16.97 0.76
CA ARG A 138 32.23 -17.23 -0.68
C ARG A 138 32.78 -18.64 -0.93
N ASN A 139 32.03 -19.49 -1.59
CA ASN A 139 32.39 -20.88 -1.85
C ASN A 139 32.87 -21.61 -0.59
N GLY A 140 32.23 -21.36 0.55
CA GLY A 140 32.60 -21.94 1.86
C GLY A 140 33.69 -21.19 2.62
N HIS A 141 34.42 -20.25 1.99
CA HIS A 141 35.49 -19.49 2.64
C HIS A 141 34.99 -18.18 3.19
N GLY A 142 35.15 -17.95 4.49
CA GLY A 142 34.78 -16.69 5.16
C GLY A 142 35.62 -15.51 4.66
N PHE A 143 34.98 -14.33 4.40
CA PHE A 143 35.70 -13.14 3.94
C PHE A 143 35.32 -11.86 4.68
N ALA A 144 34.18 -11.82 5.36
CA ALA A 144 33.77 -10.64 6.13
C ALA A 144 32.91 -11.01 7.33
N ARG A 145 32.91 -10.13 8.32
CA ARG A 145 32.09 -10.21 9.52
C ARG A 145 31.47 -8.83 9.79
N VAL A 146 30.14 -8.79 9.90
CA VAL A 146 29.41 -7.54 10.10
C VAL A 146 28.63 -7.59 11.40
N PRO A 147 28.93 -6.73 12.39
CA PRO A 147 28.12 -6.65 13.60
C PRO A 147 26.70 -6.22 13.28
N VAL A 148 25.74 -6.79 14.03
CA VAL A 148 24.32 -6.44 13.97
C VAL A 148 23.85 -6.03 15.36
N ARG A 149 23.08 -4.98 15.42
CA ARG A 149 22.47 -4.48 16.66
C ARG A 149 21.01 -4.12 16.40
N LEU A 150 20.12 -4.95 16.89
CA LEU A 150 18.69 -4.67 16.97
C LEU A 150 18.39 -4.07 18.36
N ARG A 151 17.79 -2.88 18.39
CA ARG A 151 17.29 -2.27 19.61
C ARG A 151 15.77 -2.30 19.61
N VAL A 152 15.18 -3.03 20.54
CA VAL A 152 13.74 -3.07 20.76
C VAL A 152 13.40 -2.03 21.83
N PHE A 153 12.46 -1.13 21.51
CA PHE A 153 11.94 -0.12 22.42
C PHE A 153 10.79 -0.68 23.26
N GLY A 154 10.50 -0.04 24.41
CA GLY A 154 9.33 -0.35 25.24
C GLY A 154 8.02 0.14 24.62
N VAL A 155 7.81 -0.20 23.37
CA VAL A 155 6.63 0.13 22.55
C VAL A 155 6.12 -1.17 21.95
N GLN A 156 4.81 -1.41 22.08
CA GLN A 156 4.13 -2.52 21.41
C GLN A 156 3.36 -1.98 20.20
N MET A 157 3.56 -2.59 19.04
CA MET A 157 2.73 -2.32 17.87
C MET A 157 1.28 -2.77 18.11
N PRO A 158 0.29 -2.08 17.55
CA PRO A 158 -1.06 -2.62 17.49
C PRO A 158 -1.07 -4.01 16.86
N ALA A 159 -1.93 -4.88 17.33
CA ALA A 159 -2.11 -6.19 16.75
C ALA A 159 -2.48 -6.04 15.25
N ARG A 160 -2.12 -7.04 14.44
CA ARG A 160 -2.36 -6.98 12.98
C ARG A 160 -3.83 -7.02 12.62
N ASP A 161 -4.64 -7.47 13.54
CA ASP A 161 -6.09 -7.56 13.44
C ASP A 161 -6.82 -6.50 14.27
N ASP A 162 -6.10 -5.58 14.91
CA ASP A 162 -6.70 -4.50 15.68
C ASP A 162 -7.49 -3.56 14.75
N PRO A 163 -8.82 -3.48 14.87
CA PRO A 163 -9.64 -2.62 14.02
C PRO A 163 -9.39 -1.12 14.26
N THR A 164 -8.69 -0.76 15.33
CA THR A 164 -8.31 0.63 15.65
C THR A 164 -6.96 1.03 15.06
N ALA A 165 -6.17 0.08 14.57
CA ALA A 165 -4.92 0.33 13.87
C ALA A 165 -5.16 1.05 12.54
N PHE A 166 -4.09 1.47 11.89
CA PHE A 166 -4.16 2.02 10.53
C PHE A 166 -4.67 0.96 9.56
N ARG A 167 -5.86 1.17 9.03
CA ARG A 167 -6.55 0.19 8.22
C ARG A 167 -6.04 0.15 6.78
N THR A 168 -5.98 -1.03 6.21
CA THR A 168 -5.57 -1.21 4.81
C THR A 168 -6.58 -2.04 4.05
N LEU A 169 -6.76 -1.75 2.75
CA LEU A 169 -7.58 -2.55 1.85
C LEU A 169 -6.99 -2.48 0.45
N PHE A 170 -6.27 -3.51 0.06
CA PHE A 170 -5.56 -3.51 -1.21
C PHE A 170 -6.19 -4.53 -2.15
N LEU A 171 -6.50 -4.13 -3.36
CA LEU A 171 -7.02 -5.06 -4.35
C LEU A 171 -5.99 -6.14 -4.66
N ILE A 172 -6.44 -7.37 -4.67
CA ILE A 172 -5.62 -8.53 -4.98
C ILE A 172 -6.41 -9.50 -5.86
N GLN A 173 -5.74 -10.11 -6.80
CA GLN A 173 -6.31 -11.09 -7.72
C GLN A 173 -5.65 -12.46 -7.47
N PRO A 174 -6.13 -13.25 -6.50
CA PRO A 174 -5.51 -14.51 -6.12
C PRO A 174 -5.39 -15.50 -7.28
N GLN A 175 -6.32 -15.47 -8.23
CA GLN A 175 -6.27 -16.32 -9.42
C GLN A 175 -5.09 -15.98 -10.32
N THR A 176 -4.78 -14.69 -10.47
CA THR A 176 -3.62 -14.24 -11.26
C THR A 176 -2.32 -14.69 -10.60
N TYR A 177 -2.24 -14.59 -9.27
CA TYR A 177 -1.12 -15.10 -8.50
C TYR A 177 -0.98 -16.62 -8.64
N LEU A 178 -2.08 -17.34 -8.42
CA LEU A 178 -2.12 -18.80 -8.55
C LEU A 178 -1.67 -19.26 -9.94
N ALA A 179 -2.20 -18.65 -10.99
CA ALA A 179 -1.81 -18.97 -12.37
C ALA A 179 -0.31 -18.74 -12.60
N ALA A 180 0.26 -17.65 -12.09
CA ALA A 180 1.68 -17.35 -12.24
C ALA A 180 2.58 -18.37 -11.52
N VAL A 181 2.20 -18.81 -10.32
CA VAL A 181 2.94 -19.85 -9.57
C VAL A 181 2.86 -21.21 -10.28
N LEU A 182 1.70 -21.57 -10.81
CA LEU A 182 1.46 -22.88 -11.43
C LEU A 182 2.01 -23.00 -12.84
N THR A 183 2.10 -21.91 -13.60
CA THR A 183 2.60 -21.93 -15.00
C THR A 183 4.02 -22.51 -15.10
N GLY A 184 4.84 -22.37 -14.05
CA GLY A 184 6.20 -22.94 -14.00
C GLY A 184 6.29 -24.32 -13.36
N SER A 185 5.22 -24.82 -12.71
CA SER A 185 5.30 -26.02 -11.85
C SER A 185 4.73 -27.29 -12.45
N GLY A 186 3.97 -27.21 -13.55
CA GLY A 186 3.26 -28.37 -14.13
C GLY A 186 2.15 -28.96 -13.25
N ILE A 187 1.75 -28.25 -12.19
CA ILE A 187 0.71 -28.69 -11.25
C ILE A 187 -0.65 -28.16 -11.73
N GLU A 188 -1.65 -29.06 -11.73
CA GLU A 188 -3.01 -28.67 -12.07
C GLU A 188 -3.59 -27.71 -11.01
N PRO A 189 -4.27 -26.61 -11.41
CA PRO A 189 -4.80 -25.60 -10.49
C PRO A 189 -5.70 -26.14 -9.38
N GLN A 190 -6.40 -27.25 -9.62
CA GLN A 190 -7.35 -27.79 -8.67
C GLN A 190 -6.71 -28.53 -7.49
N SER A 191 -5.52 -29.08 -7.66
CA SER A 191 -4.86 -29.88 -6.63
C SER A 191 -3.95 -29.08 -5.69
N GLY A 192 -3.35 -28.00 -6.17
CA GLY A 192 -2.39 -27.17 -5.38
C GLY A 192 -2.94 -25.81 -4.94
N GLY A 193 -4.07 -25.39 -5.50
CA GLY A 193 -4.58 -24.02 -5.37
C GLY A 193 -4.81 -23.52 -3.94
N PRO A 194 -5.52 -24.27 -3.07
CA PRO A 194 -5.80 -23.80 -1.72
C PRO A 194 -4.55 -23.46 -0.91
N GLY A 195 -3.58 -24.34 -0.88
CA GLY A 195 -2.36 -24.12 -0.10
C GLY A 195 -1.50 -22.95 -0.60
N ILE A 196 -1.48 -22.69 -1.92
CA ILE A 196 -0.79 -21.53 -2.50
C ILE A 196 -1.50 -20.22 -2.10
N VAL A 197 -2.83 -20.22 -2.14
CA VAL A 197 -3.65 -19.06 -1.76
C VAL A 197 -3.53 -18.79 -0.25
N ASP A 198 -3.48 -19.82 0.57
CA ASP A 198 -3.28 -19.69 2.02
C ASP A 198 -1.96 -19.01 2.34
N ARG A 199 -0.87 -19.44 1.69
CA ARG A 199 0.44 -18.78 1.87
C ARG A 199 0.42 -17.33 1.41
N LEU A 200 -0.31 -17.02 0.33
CA LEU A 200 -0.47 -15.64 -0.10
C LEU A 200 -1.18 -14.79 0.97
N TYR A 201 -2.24 -15.31 1.59
CA TYR A 201 -2.93 -14.57 2.65
C TYR A 201 -2.09 -14.46 3.93
N ALA A 202 -1.41 -15.53 4.33
CA ALA A 202 -0.48 -15.48 5.46
C ALA A 202 0.62 -14.44 5.22
N PHE A 203 1.18 -14.42 4.02
CA PHE A 203 2.17 -13.43 3.60
C PHE A 203 1.61 -11.99 3.67
N LEU A 204 0.41 -11.74 3.13
CA LEU A 204 -0.22 -10.42 3.21
C LEU A 204 -0.41 -9.93 4.64
N SER A 205 -0.74 -10.83 5.55
CA SER A 205 -0.89 -10.50 6.96
C SER A 205 0.40 -10.02 7.61
N GLU A 206 1.54 -10.59 7.21
CA GLU A 206 2.86 -10.14 7.67
C GLU A 206 3.17 -8.71 7.22
N TYR A 207 2.60 -8.28 6.11
CA TYR A 207 2.72 -6.92 5.58
C TYR A 207 1.63 -5.97 6.05
N ARG A 208 0.76 -6.38 6.97
CA ARG A 208 -0.39 -5.60 7.45
C ARG A 208 -1.31 -5.14 6.32
N VAL A 209 -1.40 -5.93 5.26
CA VAL A 209 -2.19 -5.63 4.07
C VAL A 209 -3.44 -6.48 4.05
N SER A 210 -4.60 -5.86 4.24
CA SER A 210 -5.90 -6.51 4.11
C SER A 210 -6.24 -6.67 2.63
N PRO A 211 -6.52 -7.89 2.16
CA PRO A 211 -6.90 -8.11 0.77
C PRO A 211 -8.32 -7.60 0.50
N GLY A 212 -8.45 -6.73 -0.50
CA GLY A 212 -9.71 -6.08 -0.87
C GLY A 212 -10.54 -6.82 -1.90
N ASP A 213 -9.95 -7.76 -2.62
CA ASP A 213 -10.62 -8.50 -3.68
C ASP A 213 -10.43 -10.01 -3.50
N TRP A 214 -11.49 -10.66 -3.12
CA TRP A 214 -11.53 -12.07 -2.78
C TRP A 214 -11.82 -12.96 -3.98
N GLY A 215 -11.31 -12.58 -5.13
CA GLY A 215 -11.51 -13.35 -6.35
C GLY A 215 -12.76 -12.98 -7.14
N PHE A 216 -13.12 -11.74 -7.12
CA PHE A 216 -14.33 -11.24 -7.77
C PHE A 216 -14.12 -10.83 -9.22
N GLY A 217 -14.23 -11.74 -10.10
CA GLY A 217 -14.38 -11.43 -11.52
C GLY A 217 -15.77 -11.72 -12.07
N THR A 218 -16.73 -12.14 -11.25
CA THR A 218 -18.02 -12.59 -11.75
C THR A 218 -19.20 -11.83 -11.16
N PRO A 219 -20.19 -11.47 -12.00
CA PRO A 219 -21.42 -10.86 -11.54
C PRO A 219 -22.22 -11.84 -10.68
N TRP A 220 -22.90 -11.33 -9.76
CA TRP A 220 -23.83 -11.76 -8.78
C TRP A 220 -25.14 -12.30 -9.34
N PRO A 221 -25.83 -13.15 -8.58
CA PRO A 221 -25.49 -14.19 -7.61
C PRO A 221 -25.42 -15.58 -8.21
N GLU A 222 -25.87 -15.74 -9.44
CA GLU A 222 -25.98 -17.03 -10.12
C GLU A 222 -24.60 -17.62 -10.49
N GLY A 223 -23.56 -16.79 -10.46
CA GLY A 223 -22.17 -17.21 -10.68
C GLY A 223 -21.27 -17.09 -9.46
N TYR A 224 -21.84 -16.85 -8.29
CA TYR A 224 -21.07 -16.78 -7.04
C TYR A 224 -20.81 -18.20 -6.48
N VAL A 225 -20.54 -19.13 -7.38
CA VAL A 225 -20.06 -20.44 -7.01
C VAL A 225 -18.68 -20.27 -6.40
N ASP A 226 -18.67 -20.15 -5.12
CA ASP A 226 -17.67 -20.55 -4.15
C ASP A 226 -16.18 -20.25 -4.43
N ARG A 227 -15.88 -19.21 -5.19
CA ARG A 227 -14.51 -18.65 -5.16
C ARG A 227 -14.19 -18.00 -3.82
N THR A 228 -15.19 -17.70 -2.99
CA THR A 228 -15.04 -17.38 -1.59
C THR A 228 -14.77 -18.60 -0.72
N GLY A 229 -15.01 -19.80 -1.18
CA GLY A 229 -14.68 -21.02 -0.43
C GLY A 229 -13.21 -21.08 -0.09
N TRP A 230 -12.34 -20.71 -1.02
CA TRP A 230 -10.91 -20.65 -0.76
C TRP A 230 -10.56 -19.62 0.31
N PHE A 231 -11.15 -18.42 0.21
CA PHE A 231 -10.94 -17.41 1.23
C PHE A 231 -11.51 -17.83 2.58
N ARG A 232 -12.76 -18.29 2.62
CA ARG A 232 -13.38 -18.77 3.87
C ARG A 232 -12.56 -19.90 4.48
N ALA A 233 -12.11 -20.85 3.68
CA ALA A 233 -11.25 -21.92 4.15
C ALA A 233 -9.89 -21.40 4.68
N ALA A 234 -9.25 -20.45 3.99
CA ALA A 234 -8.03 -19.82 4.45
C ALA A 234 -8.25 -19.04 5.75
N ALA A 235 -9.30 -18.22 5.81
CA ALA A 235 -9.66 -17.44 6.99
C ALA A 235 -9.98 -18.36 8.19
N THR A 236 -10.70 -19.48 7.95
CA THR A 236 -10.99 -20.45 9.00
C THR A 236 -9.73 -21.11 9.54
N ARG A 237 -8.78 -21.49 8.67
CA ARG A 237 -7.49 -22.03 9.11
C ARG A 237 -6.68 -21.01 9.91
N MET A 238 -6.60 -19.78 9.43
CA MET A 238 -5.93 -18.70 10.14
C MET A 238 -6.53 -18.46 11.52
N ALA A 239 -7.85 -18.48 11.64
CA ALA A 239 -8.55 -18.35 12.91
C ALA A 239 -8.26 -19.51 13.86
N ALA A 240 -8.21 -20.75 13.35
CA ALA A 240 -7.86 -21.94 14.12
C ALA A 240 -6.43 -21.90 14.66
N GLU A 241 -5.53 -21.24 13.94
CA GLU A 241 -4.13 -21.00 14.35
C GLU A 241 -3.98 -19.78 15.29
N GLY A 242 -5.06 -19.14 15.68
CA GLY A 242 -5.09 -18.03 16.64
C GLY A 242 -4.89 -16.65 16.03
N ALA A 243 -4.91 -16.52 14.73
CA ALA A 243 -4.68 -15.24 14.07
C ALA A 243 -5.62 -15.01 12.89
N TYR A 244 -6.64 -14.18 13.07
CA TYR A 244 -7.18 -13.47 11.90
C TYR A 244 -6.48 -12.11 11.78
N PRO A 245 -5.64 -11.91 10.78
CA PRO A 245 -4.60 -10.89 10.85
C PRO A 245 -4.86 -9.66 9.98
N PHE A 246 -6.12 -9.30 9.73
CA PHE A 246 -6.45 -8.20 8.85
C PHE A 246 -7.30 -7.14 9.55
N THR A 247 -7.01 -5.87 9.33
CA THR A 247 -7.71 -4.73 9.92
C THR A 247 -9.01 -4.37 9.20
N ALA A 248 -9.21 -4.88 7.98
CA ALA A 248 -10.40 -4.64 7.19
C ALA A 248 -10.75 -5.86 6.34
N MET A 249 -12.03 -6.04 6.07
CA MET A 249 -12.54 -7.10 5.21
C MET A 249 -13.61 -6.57 4.28
N ARG A 250 -13.38 -6.74 3.00
CA ARG A 250 -14.37 -6.43 1.99
C ARG A 250 -15.40 -7.56 1.88
N LEU A 251 -16.64 -7.22 2.14
CA LEU A 251 -17.74 -8.12 1.88
C LEU A 251 -18.10 -8.14 0.39
N PRO A 252 -18.61 -9.27 -0.10
CA PRO A 252 -18.89 -9.46 -1.52
C PRO A 252 -20.17 -8.75 -1.97
N LEU A 253 -20.13 -7.44 -2.10
CA LEU A 253 -21.08 -6.67 -2.91
C LEU A 253 -20.31 -6.08 -4.08
N GLY A 254 -20.56 -6.54 -5.29
CA GLY A 254 -19.76 -6.18 -6.46
C GLY A 254 -19.64 -4.67 -6.68
N THR A 255 -18.40 -4.21 -6.87
CA THR A 255 -18.13 -2.88 -7.44
C THR A 255 -18.27 -2.97 -8.94
N GLN A 256 -19.09 -2.15 -9.57
CA GLN A 256 -19.19 -2.20 -11.03
C GLN A 256 -19.21 -0.80 -11.65
N ARG A 257 -18.24 -0.57 -12.53
CA ARG A 257 -18.17 0.61 -13.40
C ARG A 257 -18.90 0.42 -14.74
N SER A 258 -19.13 -0.82 -15.18
CA SER A 258 -19.59 -1.08 -16.55
C SER A 258 -21.11 -1.14 -16.70
N PRO A 259 -21.68 -0.42 -17.67
CA PRO A 259 -23.10 -0.55 -18.04
C PRO A 259 -23.55 -1.94 -18.44
N ALA A 260 -22.69 -2.72 -19.09
CA ALA A 260 -23.02 -4.05 -19.60
C ALA A 260 -23.17 -5.10 -18.49
N SER A 261 -22.52 -4.92 -17.34
CA SER A 261 -22.63 -5.80 -16.19
C SER A 261 -23.82 -5.46 -15.26
N ARG A 262 -24.66 -4.50 -15.65
CA ARG A 262 -25.72 -3.89 -14.85
C ARG A 262 -27.05 -4.62 -14.88
N THR A 263 -27.27 -5.51 -15.82
CA THR A 263 -28.59 -6.13 -16.04
C THR A 263 -29.07 -6.96 -14.86
N GLY A 264 -28.16 -7.56 -14.07
CA GLY A 264 -28.53 -8.30 -12.86
C GLY A 264 -28.56 -7.46 -11.58
N GLN A 265 -27.88 -6.30 -11.54
CA GLN A 265 -27.76 -5.48 -10.31
C GLN A 265 -28.74 -4.30 -10.26
N SER A 266 -29.15 -3.80 -11.41
CA SER A 266 -30.11 -2.68 -11.48
C SER A 266 -31.51 -3.02 -10.95
N ALA A 267 -31.82 -4.28 -10.77
CA ALA A 267 -33.11 -4.76 -10.27
C ALA A 267 -33.12 -4.99 -8.75
N ARG A 268 -31.99 -4.76 -8.02
CA ARG A 268 -31.95 -5.08 -6.60
C ARG A 268 -32.32 -3.87 -5.76
N THR A 269 -33.25 -4.09 -4.88
CA THR A 269 -33.66 -3.13 -3.85
C THR A 269 -32.74 -3.24 -2.63
N PRO A 270 -32.69 -2.23 -1.75
CA PRO A 270 -31.98 -2.34 -0.47
C PRO A 270 -32.38 -3.59 0.32
N GLU A 271 -33.65 -3.95 0.30
CA GLU A 271 -34.18 -5.12 1.01
C GLU A 271 -33.58 -6.43 0.47
N THR A 272 -33.47 -6.56 -0.85
CA THR A 272 -32.84 -7.74 -1.49
C THR A 272 -31.35 -7.84 -1.14
N TRP A 273 -30.65 -6.71 -1.11
CA TRP A 273 -29.25 -6.65 -0.69
C TRP A 273 -29.09 -7.01 0.79
N THR A 274 -29.94 -6.45 1.65
CA THR A 274 -29.95 -6.74 3.08
C THR A 274 -30.20 -8.23 3.33
N ALA A 275 -31.22 -8.81 2.70
CA ALA A 275 -31.53 -10.24 2.84
C ALA A 275 -30.35 -11.13 2.44
N TYR A 276 -29.65 -10.77 1.37
CA TYR A 276 -28.44 -11.49 0.98
C TYR A 276 -27.30 -11.34 1.99
N LEU A 277 -27.00 -10.12 2.40
CA LEU A 277 -25.95 -9.88 3.40
C LEU A 277 -26.26 -10.67 4.68
N THR A 278 -27.45 -10.52 5.22
CA THR A 278 -27.82 -11.14 6.50
C THR A 278 -27.99 -12.66 6.42
N GLY A 279 -28.45 -13.19 5.29
CA GLY A 279 -28.73 -14.62 5.14
C GLY A 279 -27.58 -15.46 4.60
N GLN A 280 -26.70 -14.87 3.75
CA GLN A 280 -25.66 -15.66 3.07
C GLN A 280 -24.22 -15.22 3.39
N VAL A 281 -24.00 -13.94 3.67
CA VAL A 281 -22.65 -13.42 3.86
C VAL A 281 -22.29 -13.32 5.33
N LEU A 282 -23.06 -12.58 6.10
CA LEU A 282 -22.72 -12.21 7.48
C LEU A 282 -22.73 -13.37 8.50
N PRO A 283 -23.47 -14.46 8.34
CA PRO A 283 -23.38 -15.56 9.30
C PRO A 283 -21.95 -16.01 9.54
N PHE A 284 -21.19 -16.24 8.48
CA PHE A 284 -19.79 -16.63 8.59
C PHE A 284 -18.94 -15.63 9.40
N TRP A 285 -19.10 -14.32 9.17
CA TRP A 285 -18.33 -13.29 9.85
C TRP A 285 -18.75 -13.10 11.30
N ARG A 286 -20.05 -13.28 11.57
CA ARG A 286 -20.60 -13.21 12.92
C ARG A 286 -20.14 -14.39 13.76
N ASP A 287 -20.13 -15.58 13.20
CA ASP A 287 -19.72 -16.80 13.89
C ASP A 287 -18.24 -16.79 14.32
N HIS A 288 -17.43 -15.94 13.69
CA HIS A 288 -16.01 -15.73 13.98
C HIS A 288 -15.72 -14.43 14.74
N ASP A 289 -16.72 -13.63 15.08
CA ASP A 289 -16.56 -12.32 15.74
C ASP A 289 -15.71 -11.30 14.93
N TRP A 290 -15.91 -11.26 13.61
CA TRP A 290 -15.12 -10.41 12.70
C TRP A 290 -15.91 -9.26 12.06
N LEU A 291 -17.14 -8.99 12.56
CA LEU A 291 -18.01 -7.97 11.96
C LEU A 291 -17.45 -6.54 12.07
N ASP A 292 -16.66 -6.25 13.10
CA ASP A 292 -16.04 -4.94 13.33
C ASP A 292 -15.04 -4.52 12.24
N ARG A 293 -14.57 -5.50 11.46
CA ARG A 293 -13.62 -5.33 10.35
C ARG A 293 -14.29 -5.40 9.00
N ALA A 294 -15.51 -5.93 8.98
CA ALA A 294 -16.27 -6.13 7.76
C ALA A 294 -16.76 -4.78 7.19
N LEU A 295 -16.63 -4.62 5.90
CA LEU A 295 -17.15 -3.47 5.19
C LEU A 295 -17.67 -3.86 3.81
N VAL A 296 -18.69 -3.15 3.36
CA VAL A 296 -19.16 -3.19 1.99
C VAL A 296 -18.41 -2.10 1.21
N TRP A 297 -17.56 -2.48 0.27
CA TRP A 297 -17.13 -1.53 -0.74
C TRP A 297 -18.15 -1.58 -1.88
N GLY A 298 -19.00 -0.59 -1.91
CA GLY A 298 -20.08 -0.47 -2.87
C GLY A 298 -19.62 0.09 -4.21
N TRP A 299 -20.38 1.03 -4.75
CA TRP A 299 -20.06 1.63 -6.04
C TRP A 299 -18.75 2.41 -6.00
N ASP A 300 -17.88 2.17 -6.98
CA ASP A 300 -16.60 2.83 -7.11
C ASP A 300 -16.74 4.20 -7.82
N GLU A 301 -16.18 5.25 -7.23
CA GLU A 301 -16.24 6.64 -7.72
C GLU A 301 -17.66 7.07 -8.15
N PRO A 302 -18.67 6.99 -7.27
CA PRO A 302 -20.03 7.30 -7.64
C PRO A 302 -20.18 8.78 -7.99
N GLY A 303 -20.41 9.06 -9.27
CA GLY A 303 -20.90 10.37 -9.67
C GLY A 303 -22.35 10.57 -9.20
N PRO A 304 -22.90 11.80 -9.31
CA PRO A 304 -24.22 12.13 -8.79
C PRO A 304 -25.35 11.17 -9.16
N VAL A 305 -25.33 10.68 -10.38
CA VAL A 305 -26.38 9.78 -10.87
C VAL A 305 -26.23 8.37 -10.35
N TYR A 306 -25.01 7.85 -10.40
CA TYR A 306 -24.72 6.49 -9.93
C TYR A 306 -24.72 6.39 -8.41
N GLY A 307 -24.38 7.50 -7.72
CA GLY A 307 -24.54 7.64 -6.29
C GLY A 307 -25.97 7.36 -5.86
N ARG A 308 -26.95 8.09 -6.44
CA ARG A 308 -28.35 7.91 -6.11
C ARG A 308 -28.89 6.53 -6.52
N GLN A 309 -28.51 6.06 -7.69
CA GLN A 309 -29.13 4.87 -8.28
C GLN A 309 -28.58 3.55 -7.71
N TYR A 310 -27.30 3.53 -7.33
CA TYR A 310 -26.60 2.30 -6.93
C TYR A 310 -25.93 2.40 -5.57
N ALA A 311 -25.14 3.45 -5.34
CA ALA A 311 -24.37 3.55 -4.12
C ALA A 311 -25.25 3.78 -2.89
N ALA A 312 -26.23 4.66 -2.96
CA ALA A 312 -27.13 4.92 -1.84
C ALA A 312 -27.97 3.68 -1.45
N PRO A 313 -28.60 2.93 -2.38
CA PRO A 313 -29.25 1.68 -2.04
C PRO A 313 -28.33 0.63 -1.41
N GLN A 314 -27.06 0.57 -1.83
CA GLN A 314 -26.08 -0.34 -1.23
C GLN A 314 -25.68 0.10 0.18
N ALA A 315 -25.52 1.41 0.42
CA ALA A 315 -25.26 1.95 1.75
C ALA A 315 -26.42 1.63 2.70
N CYS A 316 -27.66 1.88 2.28
CA CYS A 316 -28.85 1.54 3.06
C CYS A 316 -28.90 0.04 3.40
N ALA A 317 -28.55 -0.82 2.44
CA ALA A 317 -28.52 -2.26 2.67
C ALA A 317 -27.41 -2.68 3.65
N ALA A 318 -26.23 -2.07 3.55
CA ALA A 318 -25.13 -2.32 4.48
C ALA A 318 -25.51 -1.93 5.91
N HIS A 319 -26.10 -0.75 6.10
CA HIS A 319 -26.55 -0.28 7.41
C HIS A 319 -27.66 -1.15 7.99
N ALA A 320 -28.65 -1.53 7.17
CA ALA A 320 -29.71 -2.44 7.61
C ALA A 320 -29.16 -3.82 7.99
N ALA A 321 -28.02 -4.20 7.44
CA ALA A 321 -27.32 -5.45 7.78
C ALA A 321 -26.33 -5.29 8.95
N GLY A 322 -26.11 -4.07 9.45
CA GLY A 322 -25.20 -3.76 10.57
C GLY A 322 -23.73 -3.75 10.20
N VAL A 323 -23.38 -3.41 8.95
CA VAL A 323 -21.98 -3.33 8.48
C VAL A 323 -21.67 -1.98 7.85
N ALA A 324 -20.41 -1.58 7.93
CA ALA A 324 -19.93 -0.31 7.40
C ALA A 324 -19.97 -0.28 5.87
N TYR A 325 -20.27 0.89 5.31
CA TYR A 325 -20.25 1.15 3.88
C TYR A 325 -19.05 2.03 3.50
N LEU A 326 -18.23 1.55 2.56
CA LEU A 326 -17.10 2.27 1.98
C LEU A 326 -17.41 2.67 0.54
N THR A 327 -17.02 3.88 0.17
CA THR A 327 -16.99 4.30 -1.23
C THR A 327 -15.72 5.08 -1.55
N THR A 328 -15.23 4.93 -2.78
CA THR A 328 -14.16 5.77 -3.31
C THR A 328 -14.75 7.09 -3.78
N GLY A 329 -14.20 8.18 -3.29
CA GLY A 329 -14.69 9.51 -3.61
C GLY A 329 -14.34 10.53 -2.54
N ALA A 330 -15.07 11.60 -2.51
CA ALA A 330 -14.93 12.63 -1.49
C ALA A 330 -16.28 12.99 -0.92
N PRO A 331 -16.37 13.28 0.40
CA PRO A 331 -17.58 13.82 0.97
C PRO A 331 -17.95 15.09 0.21
N ALA A 332 -19.16 15.15 -0.29
CA ALA A 332 -19.57 16.31 -1.06
C ALA A 332 -19.99 17.45 -0.12
N GLN A 333 -19.50 18.64 -0.39
CA GLN A 333 -20.18 19.85 0.09
C GLN A 333 -21.42 20.08 -0.76
N ARG A 334 -22.34 20.90 -0.22
CA ARG A 334 -23.60 21.28 -0.83
C ARG A 334 -23.50 21.45 -2.34
N ILE A 335 -24.06 20.52 -3.11
CA ILE A 335 -24.21 20.68 -4.56
C ILE A 335 -25.53 21.40 -4.79
N PRO A 336 -25.55 22.55 -5.51
CA PRO A 336 -26.79 23.21 -5.84
C PRO A 336 -27.68 22.29 -6.69
N ALA A 337 -28.99 22.40 -6.48
CA ALA A 337 -29.96 21.66 -7.27
C ALA A 337 -29.74 21.91 -8.77
N ARG A 338 -29.58 20.87 -9.54
CA ARG A 338 -29.40 20.97 -10.99
C ARG A 338 -30.00 19.78 -11.74
N ARG A 339 -30.42 20.02 -12.96
CA ARG A 339 -30.83 18.96 -13.87
C ARG A 339 -29.58 18.39 -14.54
N VAL A 340 -29.42 17.07 -14.48
CA VAL A 340 -28.32 16.34 -15.13
C VAL A 340 -28.94 15.40 -16.15
N THR A 341 -28.46 15.43 -17.37
CA THR A 341 -28.85 14.52 -18.44
C THR A 341 -27.65 13.64 -18.78
N ILE A 342 -27.85 12.34 -18.80
CA ILE A 342 -26.80 11.37 -19.10
C ILE A 342 -27.23 10.44 -20.23
N PRO A 343 -26.28 9.89 -20.98
CA PRO A 343 -26.56 8.78 -21.88
C PRO A 343 -27.10 7.56 -21.10
N TRP A 344 -28.16 6.95 -21.60
CA TRP A 344 -28.81 5.82 -20.97
C TRP A 344 -29.25 4.82 -22.05
N GLY A 345 -28.52 3.70 -22.18
CA GLY A 345 -28.72 2.79 -23.29
C GLY A 345 -28.48 3.47 -24.64
N GLN A 346 -29.45 3.39 -25.55
CA GLN A 346 -29.40 4.12 -26.82
C GLN A 346 -30.02 5.52 -26.75
N GLY A 347 -30.41 5.98 -25.57
CA GLY A 347 -31.03 7.28 -25.35
C GLY A 347 -30.39 8.11 -24.24
N THR A 348 -31.10 9.11 -23.77
CA THR A 348 -30.70 9.97 -22.65
C THR A 348 -31.75 9.94 -21.55
N ARG A 349 -31.30 10.05 -20.30
CA ARG A 349 -32.18 10.18 -19.15
C ARG A 349 -31.82 11.42 -18.33
N SER A 350 -32.83 12.20 -17.94
CA SER A 350 -32.63 13.42 -17.14
C SER A 350 -33.08 13.18 -15.71
N PHE A 351 -32.29 13.67 -14.77
CA PHE A 351 -32.58 13.64 -13.33
C PHE A 351 -32.46 15.05 -12.76
N THR A 352 -33.29 15.38 -11.80
CA THR A 352 -33.10 16.58 -10.99
C THR A 352 -32.36 16.15 -9.71
N ILE A 353 -31.12 16.62 -9.55
CA ILE A 353 -30.37 16.48 -8.30
C ILE A 353 -30.90 17.58 -7.38
N ARG A 354 -31.51 17.21 -6.26
CA ARG A 354 -31.87 18.14 -5.21
C ARG A 354 -30.70 18.34 -4.28
N ALA A 355 -30.50 19.57 -3.82
CA ALA A 355 -29.45 19.84 -2.85
C ALA A 355 -29.90 19.36 -1.47
N HIS A 356 -29.24 18.33 -0.95
CA HIS A 356 -29.27 18.00 0.46
C HIS A 356 -27.96 18.45 1.11
N GLY A 357 -28.02 19.15 2.20
CA GLY A 357 -26.91 19.93 2.68
C GLY A 357 -26.38 19.57 4.06
N THR A 358 -26.66 18.38 4.59
CA THR A 358 -26.34 18.10 5.99
C THR A 358 -25.74 16.72 6.26
N GLY A 359 -25.62 15.83 5.27
CA GLY A 359 -25.25 14.46 5.48
C GLY A 359 -23.78 14.14 5.23
N ASN A 360 -23.34 13.07 5.83
CA ASN A 360 -22.12 12.34 5.48
C ASN A 360 -22.38 11.38 4.31
N GLY A 361 -23.61 11.35 3.79
CA GLY A 361 -24.07 10.41 2.80
C GLY A 361 -24.03 10.93 1.36
N PHE A 362 -24.63 10.16 0.49
CA PHE A 362 -24.87 10.55 -0.88
C PHE A 362 -25.98 11.59 -0.91
N LEU A 363 -25.67 12.81 -1.27
CA LEU A 363 -26.53 14.00 -1.23
C LEU A 363 -27.83 13.89 -2.06
N TRP A 364 -28.17 12.75 -2.53
CA TRP A 364 -29.26 12.49 -3.48
C TRP A 364 -30.28 11.45 -3.01
N ASP A 365 -30.13 10.88 -1.84
CA ASP A 365 -31.15 10.00 -1.28
C ASP A 365 -31.86 10.71 -0.11
N ASP A 366 -33.20 10.77 -0.18
CA ASP A 366 -34.04 11.41 0.82
C ASP A 366 -34.38 10.44 1.96
N ARG A 367 -33.93 9.19 1.88
CA ARG A 367 -34.28 8.10 2.82
C ARG A 367 -33.52 8.17 4.13
N GLY A 368 -32.43 8.91 4.17
CA GLY A 368 -31.62 9.11 5.38
C GLY A 368 -30.83 7.91 5.85
N CYS A 369 -30.73 6.86 5.04
CA CYS A 369 -29.98 5.64 5.33
C CYS A 369 -28.71 5.50 4.47
N ASP A 370 -28.41 6.49 3.65
CA ASP A 370 -27.33 6.48 2.65
C ASP A 370 -26.03 7.07 3.15
N ASP A 371 -25.84 7.19 4.44
CA ASP A 371 -24.59 7.64 5.05
C ASP A 371 -23.42 6.77 4.61
N VAL A 372 -22.26 7.39 4.53
CA VAL A 372 -21.00 6.72 4.19
C VAL A 372 -20.14 6.64 5.44
N ASP A 373 -19.85 5.44 5.89
CA ASP A 373 -19.03 5.23 7.09
C ASP A 373 -17.54 5.43 6.79
N ILE A 374 -17.11 5.09 5.57
CA ILE A 374 -15.71 5.17 5.15
C ILE A 374 -15.60 5.86 3.79
N TRP A 375 -15.06 7.07 3.77
CA TRP A 375 -14.71 7.76 2.55
C TRP A 375 -13.27 7.47 2.15
N ALA A 376 -13.06 6.71 1.08
CA ALA A 376 -11.74 6.56 0.48
C ALA A 376 -11.49 7.70 -0.50
N VAL A 377 -10.71 8.69 -0.06
CA VAL A 377 -10.44 9.92 -0.79
C VAL A 377 -9.19 9.78 -1.64
N LEU A 378 -9.27 10.13 -2.92
CA LEU A 378 -8.10 10.10 -3.79
C LEU A 378 -6.99 11.00 -3.24
N SER A 379 -5.86 10.41 -2.87
CA SER A 379 -4.76 11.06 -2.16
C SER A 379 -4.30 12.38 -2.81
N ARG A 380 -4.17 12.41 -4.13
CA ARG A 380 -3.77 13.60 -4.89
C ARG A 380 -4.79 14.74 -4.89
N ARG A 381 -6.05 14.49 -4.47
CA ARG A 381 -7.11 15.50 -4.43
C ARG A 381 -7.29 16.17 -3.07
N VAL A 382 -6.65 15.66 -2.04
CA VAL A 382 -6.83 16.16 -0.66
C VAL A 382 -6.50 17.66 -0.53
N TYR A 383 -5.52 18.13 -1.27
CA TYR A 383 -5.10 19.54 -1.26
C TYR A 383 -5.62 20.35 -2.45
N GLY A 384 -6.44 19.75 -3.31
CA GLY A 384 -6.91 20.38 -4.53
C GLY A 384 -5.86 20.45 -5.64
N SER A 385 -6.28 20.96 -6.80
CA SER A 385 -5.37 21.23 -7.91
C SER A 385 -5.14 22.73 -8.06
N PHE A 386 -3.94 23.13 -8.44
CA PHE A 386 -3.65 24.49 -8.92
C PHE A 386 -4.03 24.59 -10.41
N ALA A 387 -5.29 24.37 -10.75
CA ALA A 387 -5.72 24.54 -12.14
C ALA A 387 -5.79 26.03 -12.49
N THR A 388 -5.31 26.40 -13.66
CA THR A 388 -5.60 27.71 -14.23
C THR A 388 -7.10 27.83 -14.52
N PRO A 389 -7.72 28.99 -14.33
CA PRO A 389 -9.19 29.16 -14.18
C PRO A 389 -10.07 28.76 -15.37
N VAL A 390 -9.55 28.27 -16.47
CA VAL A 390 -10.25 28.33 -17.76
C VAL A 390 -10.98 27.05 -18.17
N GLU A 391 -10.63 25.85 -17.69
CA GLU A 391 -11.10 24.66 -18.44
C GLU A 391 -11.97 23.62 -17.72
N HIS A 392 -12.08 23.62 -16.38
CA HIS A 392 -12.96 22.66 -15.67
C HIS A 392 -13.58 23.23 -14.39
N ARG A 393 -14.49 24.17 -14.52
CA ARG A 393 -15.19 24.81 -13.38
C ARG A 393 -15.83 23.81 -12.40
N SER A 394 -16.30 22.67 -12.88
CA SER A 394 -16.95 21.68 -12.02
C SER A 394 -15.99 20.90 -11.13
N HIS A 395 -14.74 20.69 -11.55
CA HIS A 395 -13.75 19.98 -10.74
C HIS A 395 -12.97 20.88 -9.78
N ILE A 396 -12.81 22.16 -10.11
CA ILE A 396 -12.04 23.11 -9.29
C ILE A 396 -12.79 23.43 -8.00
N ASP A 397 -14.09 23.61 -8.08
CA ASP A 397 -14.91 23.98 -6.91
C ASP A 397 -14.98 22.83 -5.89
N VAL A 398 -15.13 21.61 -6.35
CA VAL A 398 -15.11 20.42 -5.49
C VAL A 398 -13.75 20.23 -4.81
N GLN A 399 -12.65 20.54 -5.50
CA GLN A 399 -11.29 20.32 -4.96
C GLN A 399 -10.86 21.39 -3.94
N ARG A 400 -11.30 22.62 -4.08
CA ARG A 400 -11.04 23.68 -3.08
C ARG A 400 -11.76 23.43 -1.75
N GLU A 401 -12.86 22.73 -1.80
CA GLU A 401 -13.73 22.48 -0.66
C GLU A 401 -13.51 21.10 0.00
N LEU A 402 -12.59 20.28 -0.51
CA LEU A 402 -12.43 18.90 -0.06
C LEU A 402 -12.01 18.81 1.40
N ARG A 403 -11.08 19.63 1.87
CA ARG A 403 -10.63 19.60 3.27
C ARG A 403 -11.77 19.92 4.25
N PRO A 404 -12.56 21.00 4.08
CA PRO A 404 -13.70 21.25 4.95
C PRO A 404 -14.76 20.14 4.90
N ALA A 405 -14.95 19.50 3.73
CA ALA A 405 -15.87 18.38 3.59
C ALA A 405 -15.37 17.14 4.34
N ILE A 406 -14.08 16.83 4.26
CA ILE A 406 -13.42 15.78 5.04
C ILE A 406 -13.60 16.03 6.55
N ASP A 407 -13.32 17.25 7.00
CA ASP A 407 -13.42 17.61 8.41
C ASP A 407 -14.88 17.51 8.91
N THR A 408 -15.84 17.89 8.07
CA THR A 408 -17.25 17.72 8.35
C THR A 408 -17.66 16.25 8.45
N ALA A 409 -17.21 15.41 7.52
CA ALA A 409 -17.50 13.99 7.53
C ALA A 409 -16.93 13.32 8.79
N ARG A 410 -15.70 13.64 9.18
CA ARG A 410 -15.09 13.17 10.43
C ARG A 410 -15.88 13.59 11.66
N ALA A 411 -16.29 14.86 11.72
CA ALA A 411 -17.08 15.36 12.84
C ALA A 411 -18.43 14.64 13.00
N ARG A 412 -18.87 13.94 11.98
CA ARG A 412 -20.09 13.10 11.97
C ARG A 412 -19.80 11.60 12.14
N GLY A 413 -18.58 11.23 12.45
CA GLY A 413 -18.19 9.86 12.73
C GLY A 413 -17.70 9.06 11.53
N ALA A 414 -17.60 9.65 10.32
CA ALA A 414 -17.03 8.94 9.19
C ALA A 414 -15.52 8.75 9.33
N SER A 415 -15.06 7.58 8.99
CA SER A 415 -13.65 7.26 8.81
C SER A 415 -13.18 7.78 7.44
N ILE A 416 -12.01 8.38 7.40
CA ILE A 416 -11.43 8.93 6.18
C ILE A 416 -10.19 8.15 5.81
N TRP A 417 -10.28 7.44 4.69
CA TRP A 417 -9.15 6.72 4.12
C TRP A 417 -8.58 7.47 2.92
N SER A 418 -7.33 7.27 2.64
CA SER A 418 -6.79 7.64 1.34
C SER A 418 -6.98 6.51 0.35
N PHE A 419 -7.06 6.82 -0.94
CA PHE A 419 -6.77 5.80 -1.94
C PHE A 419 -5.79 6.34 -2.97
N THR A 420 -5.03 5.45 -3.56
CA THR A 420 -4.18 5.73 -4.70
C THR A 420 -4.38 4.67 -5.76
N TYR A 421 -4.26 5.08 -6.99
CA TYR A 421 -4.19 4.24 -8.17
C TYR A 421 -3.17 4.87 -9.11
N GLU A 422 -2.82 4.20 -10.20
CA GLU A 422 -1.85 4.66 -11.19
C GLU A 422 -0.98 5.83 -10.71
N SER A 423 0.17 5.56 -10.17
CA SER A 423 1.17 6.60 -10.08
C SER A 423 1.70 6.82 -11.49
N LYS A 424 1.13 7.79 -12.20
CA LYS A 424 1.80 8.27 -13.40
C LYS A 424 3.13 8.85 -12.95
N ALA A 425 4.21 8.24 -13.40
CA ALA A 425 5.54 8.76 -13.18
C ALA A 425 5.55 10.27 -13.43
N GLY A 426 6.01 11.04 -12.46
CA GLY A 426 6.10 12.49 -12.57
C GLY A 426 4.92 13.30 -12.01
N LEU A 427 3.90 12.70 -11.41
CA LEU A 427 2.84 13.48 -10.73
C LEU A 427 3.26 14.02 -9.36
N GLY A 428 4.43 13.59 -8.87
CA GLY A 428 5.05 14.13 -7.66
C GLY A 428 4.35 13.79 -6.35
N SER A 429 3.39 12.87 -6.37
CA SER A 429 2.85 12.24 -5.18
C SER A 429 3.58 10.92 -4.92
N PRO A 430 3.86 10.56 -3.65
CA PRO A 430 4.41 9.26 -3.35
C PRO A 430 3.43 8.17 -3.78
N GLY A 431 3.96 7.06 -4.27
CA GLY A 431 3.16 5.97 -4.82
C GLY A 431 3.90 4.65 -4.82
N TYR A 432 3.38 3.67 -5.53
CA TYR A 432 3.87 2.30 -5.54
C TYR A 432 4.45 1.87 -6.90
N ALA A 433 4.68 2.79 -7.84
CA ALA A 433 5.28 2.45 -9.11
C ALA A 433 6.74 2.04 -8.98
N ALA A 434 7.16 1.02 -9.74
CA ALA A 434 8.56 0.57 -9.74
C ALA A 434 9.52 1.58 -10.40
N THR A 435 8.99 2.56 -11.13
CA THR A 435 9.75 3.67 -11.71
C THR A 435 10.03 4.80 -10.73
N GLU A 436 9.35 4.80 -9.58
CA GLU A 436 9.55 5.76 -8.49
C GLU A 436 10.50 5.18 -7.42
N PRO A 437 11.08 6.02 -6.56
CA PRO A 437 11.86 5.51 -5.43
C PRO A 437 11.02 4.58 -4.55
N ALA A 438 11.55 3.41 -4.21
CA ALA A 438 10.83 2.46 -3.34
C ALA A 438 10.45 3.05 -1.98
N THR A 439 11.22 4.03 -1.48
CA THR A 439 10.95 4.79 -0.25
C THR A 439 9.66 5.62 -0.32
N ASP A 440 9.11 5.89 -1.50
CA ASP A 440 7.87 6.67 -1.64
C ASP A 440 6.69 5.92 -1.00
N ALA A 441 6.70 4.59 -1.01
CA ALA A 441 5.70 3.79 -0.33
C ALA A 441 5.71 4.04 1.20
N ARG A 442 6.88 4.17 1.82
CA ARG A 442 7.03 4.52 3.25
C ARG A 442 6.64 5.97 3.53
N VAL A 443 7.03 6.91 2.66
CA VAL A 443 6.62 8.32 2.75
C VAL A 443 5.09 8.45 2.68
N PHE A 444 4.42 7.62 1.88
CA PHE A 444 2.97 7.63 1.76
C PHE A 444 2.28 7.23 3.08
N GLY A 445 2.82 6.25 3.81
CA GLY A 445 2.35 5.89 5.15
C GLY A 445 2.44 7.08 6.13
N LEU A 446 3.60 7.72 6.21
CA LEU A 446 3.78 8.92 7.04
C LEU A 446 2.87 10.09 6.62
N TRP A 447 2.61 10.25 5.33
CA TRP A 447 1.66 11.23 4.84
C TRP A 447 0.23 10.93 5.32
N ASN A 448 -0.19 9.68 5.29
CA ASN A 448 -1.49 9.29 5.81
C ASN A 448 -1.65 9.69 7.29
N ALA A 449 -0.64 9.41 8.10
CA ALA A 449 -0.64 9.83 9.50
C ALA A 449 -0.65 11.35 9.69
N LEU A 450 0.14 12.08 8.88
CA LEU A 450 0.18 13.54 8.89
C LEU A 450 -1.20 14.16 8.59
N GLU A 451 -1.94 13.56 7.67
CA GLU A 451 -3.28 14.01 7.27
C GLU A 451 -4.39 13.46 8.17
N GLY A 452 -4.04 12.60 9.13
CA GLY A 452 -4.99 11.95 10.02
C GLY A 452 -5.92 11.00 9.26
N MET A 453 -5.42 10.32 8.23
CA MET A 453 -6.18 9.26 7.57
C MET A 453 -6.29 8.04 8.49
N ASP A 454 -7.45 7.41 8.50
CA ASP A 454 -7.71 6.23 9.33
C ASP A 454 -7.30 4.93 8.64
N GLY A 455 -7.09 5.01 7.32
CA GLY A 455 -6.66 3.88 6.52
C GLY A 455 -6.28 4.27 5.10
N THR A 456 -5.94 3.27 4.31
CA THR A 456 -5.60 3.42 2.90
C THR A 456 -6.14 2.28 2.05
N LEU A 457 -6.53 2.62 0.82
CA LEU A 457 -6.99 1.69 -0.20
C LEU A 457 -6.08 1.77 -1.42
N TYR A 458 -5.71 0.62 -1.97
CA TYR A 458 -4.98 0.55 -3.24
C TYR A 458 -5.82 -0.17 -4.30
N ALA A 459 -6.20 0.56 -5.33
CA ALA A 459 -7.19 0.11 -6.31
C ALA A 459 -6.61 -0.64 -7.52
N ASP A 460 -5.29 -0.57 -7.75
CA ASP A 460 -4.67 -1.13 -8.97
C ASP A 460 -4.29 -2.60 -8.87
N GLY A 461 -4.42 -3.18 -7.69
CA GLY A 461 -4.00 -4.56 -7.43
C GLY A 461 -2.51 -4.71 -7.16
N MET A 462 -2.13 -5.82 -6.54
CA MET A 462 -0.75 -6.09 -6.10
C MET A 462 -0.09 -7.22 -6.90
N VAL A 463 -0.85 -7.98 -7.67
CA VAL A 463 -0.42 -9.23 -8.32
C VAL A 463 -0.87 -9.32 -9.79
N SER A 464 -1.03 -8.20 -10.47
CA SER A 464 -1.46 -8.19 -11.88
C SER A 464 -0.24 -8.21 -12.81
N TYR A 465 0.15 -9.40 -13.24
CA TYR A 465 1.37 -9.61 -14.04
C TYR A 465 1.18 -9.36 -15.54
N GLY A 466 -0.06 -9.19 -16.01
CA GLY A 466 -0.35 -8.95 -17.43
C GLY A 466 0.11 -10.04 -18.38
N GLY A 467 0.15 -11.30 -17.93
CA GLY A 467 0.63 -12.44 -18.71
C GLY A 467 2.16 -12.48 -18.91
N LEU A 468 2.92 -11.66 -18.20
CA LEU A 468 4.38 -11.63 -18.26
C LEU A 468 5.00 -12.35 -17.05
N ASP A 469 6.24 -12.79 -17.22
CA ASP A 469 7.09 -13.20 -16.10
C ASP A 469 7.59 -11.94 -15.37
N PRO A 470 7.10 -11.65 -14.15
CA PRO A 470 7.42 -10.40 -13.47
C PRO A 470 8.89 -10.32 -13.03
N TYR A 471 9.59 -11.44 -12.92
CA TYR A 471 11.03 -11.45 -12.64
C TYR A 471 11.87 -10.96 -13.82
N LYS A 472 11.33 -11.05 -15.03
CA LYS A 472 11.99 -10.56 -16.25
C LYS A 472 11.51 -9.17 -16.61
N ARG A 473 10.20 -8.93 -16.55
CA ARG A 473 9.62 -7.67 -17.00
C ARG A 473 8.29 -7.37 -16.31
N LEU A 474 8.09 -6.11 -15.92
CA LEU A 474 6.82 -5.58 -15.44
C LEU A 474 6.10 -4.80 -16.54
N THR A 475 4.77 -4.82 -16.49
CA THR A 475 3.91 -3.99 -17.35
C THR A 475 3.92 -2.54 -16.88
N GLN A 476 3.67 -1.62 -17.79
CA GLN A 476 3.54 -0.18 -17.52
C GLN A 476 4.67 0.33 -16.61
N HIS A 477 4.32 0.91 -15.47
CA HIS A 477 5.26 1.42 -14.46
C HIS A 477 5.51 0.44 -13.31
N GLY A 478 5.06 -0.83 -13.44
CA GLY A 478 5.19 -1.87 -12.42
C GLY A 478 4.31 -1.66 -11.19
N GLN A 479 3.35 -0.74 -11.26
CA GLN A 479 2.48 -0.40 -10.14
C GLN A 479 1.56 -1.54 -9.70
N HIS A 480 1.18 -2.42 -10.63
CA HIS A 480 0.30 -3.56 -10.36
C HIS A 480 1.02 -4.79 -9.81
N VAL A 481 2.33 -4.71 -9.54
CA VAL A 481 3.14 -5.82 -9.04
C VAL A 481 3.93 -5.36 -7.83
N LEU A 482 3.41 -5.62 -6.64
CA LEU A 482 4.12 -5.44 -5.37
C LEU A 482 4.55 -6.78 -4.78
N ILE A 483 3.91 -7.86 -5.19
CA ILE A 483 4.19 -9.24 -4.78
C ILE A 483 4.60 -10.03 -6.01
N TYR A 484 5.70 -10.73 -5.93
CA TYR A 484 6.18 -11.63 -6.97
C TYR A 484 5.74 -13.06 -6.70
N PRO A 485 5.50 -13.89 -7.74
CA PRO A 485 5.15 -15.29 -7.54
C PRO A 485 6.20 -16.03 -6.72
N ALA A 486 5.79 -17.01 -5.95
CA ALA A 486 6.70 -17.94 -5.31
C ALA A 486 7.59 -18.64 -6.37
N LEU A 487 8.84 -18.91 -6.03
CA LEU A 487 9.80 -19.57 -6.93
C LEU A 487 9.48 -21.06 -7.13
N ALA A 488 8.82 -21.66 -6.13
CA ALA A 488 8.22 -22.99 -6.21
C ALA A 488 6.84 -22.97 -5.57
N SER A 489 5.99 -23.93 -5.92
CA SER A 489 4.61 -23.99 -5.41
C SER A 489 4.51 -24.20 -3.89
N THR A 490 5.58 -24.65 -3.27
CA THR A 490 5.71 -24.84 -1.81
C THR A 490 6.32 -23.65 -1.09
N ASP A 491 6.83 -22.67 -1.83
CA ASP A 491 7.51 -21.52 -1.25
C ASP A 491 6.52 -20.41 -0.90
N GLU A 492 6.96 -19.49 -0.05
CA GLU A 492 6.26 -18.24 0.23
C GLU A 492 6.30 -17.29 -0.99
N PRO A 493 5.33 -16.39 -1.13
CA PRO A 493 5.41 -15.28 -2.08
C PRO A 493 6.71 -14.50 -1.91
N VAL A 494 7.22 -13.97 -3.01
CA VAL A 494 8.43 -13.15 -2.96
C VAL A 494 8.06 -11.67 -2.85
N SER A 495 8.63 -11.01 -1.87
CA SER A 495 8.45 -9.59 -1.62
C SER A 495 9.12 -8.71 -2.68
N SER A 496 8.76 -7.44 -2.68
CA SER A 496 9.48 -6.39 -3.41
C SER A 496 10.05 -5.34 -2.45
N LEU A 497 11.06 -4.61 -2.92
CA LEU A 497 11.62 -3.49 -2.15
C LEU A 497 10.54 -2.43 -1.83
N ARG A 498 9.57 -2.26 -2.72
CA ARG A 498 8.42 -1.37 -2.50
C ARG A 498 7.44 -1.91 -1.45
N LEU A 499 7.22 -3.21 -1.44
CA LEU A 499 6.34 -3.85 -0.45
C LEU A 499 6.95 -3.79 0.97
N GLU A 500 8.27 -3.98 1.10
CA GLU A 500 8.96 -3.76 2.38
C GLU A 500 8.76 -2.32 2.87
N ASN A 501 8.99 -1.33 2.00
CA ASN A 501 8.77 0.07 2.34
C ASN A 501 7.29 0.41 2.59
N LEU A 502 6.36 -0.27 1.94
CA LEU A 502 4.92 -0.11 2.21
C LEU A 502 4.59 -0.58 3.63
N ARG A 503 5.06 -1.77 4.03
CA ARG A 503 4.86 -2.29 5.38
C ARG A 503 5.45 -1.34 6.41
N ASP A 504 6.71 -0.97 6.26
CA ASP A 504 7.37 -0.03 7.16
C ASP A 504 6.60 1.31 7.22
N GLY A 505 5.98 1.73 6.10
CA GLY A 505 5.11 2.92 6.06
C GLY A 505 3.79 2.77 6.81
N ILE A 506 3.18 1.58 6.78
CA ILE A 506 1.98 1.26 7.57
C ILE A 506 2.33 1.26 9.06
N GLU A 507 3.43 0.64 9.44
CA GLU A 507 3.91 0.58 10.82
C GLU A 507 4.31 1.98 11.34
N ASP A 508 5.00 2.78 10.54
CA ASP A 508 5.28 4.19 10.85
C ASP A 508 3.99 5.02 11.01
N ALA A 509 2.92 4.73 10.22
CA ALA A 509 1.63 5.40 10.38
C ALA A 509 0.98 5.05 11.72
N ASP A 510 1.02 3.79 12.14
CA ASP A 510 0.53 3.37 13.45
C ASP A 510 1.31 4.04 14.59
N LEU A 511 2.63 4.03 14.54
CA LEU A 511 3.47 4.72 15.53
C LEU A 511 3.18 6.23 15.58
N ALA A 512 3.01 6.86 14.42
CA ALA A 512 2.69 8.29 14.34
C ALA A 512 1.29 8.59 14.93
N ARG A 513 0.30 7.73 14.69
CA ARG A 513 -1.04 7.84 15.32
C ARG A 513 -0.95 7.71 16.83
N LEU A 514 -0.16 6.77 17.34
CA LEU A 514 0.10 6.64 18.78
C LEU A 514 0.78 7.89 19.35
N VAL A 515 1.74 8.50 18.63
CA VAL A 515 2.35 9.79 19.03
C VAL A 515 1.30 10.88 19.08
N VAL A 516 0.43 10.97 18.07
CA VAL A 516 -0.65 11.97 18.05
C VAL A 516 -1.61 11.76 19.23
N ALA A 517 -2.00 10.53 19.49
CA ALA A 517 -2.91 10.21 20.61
C ALA A 517 -2.30 10.55 21.98
N ARG A 518 -1.00 10.31 22.19
CA ARG A 518 -0.35 10.54 23.50
C ARG A 518 0.18 11.96 23.67
N ARG A 519 0.63 12.63 22.61
CA ARG A 519 1.39 13.90 22.65
C ARG A 519 0.83 14.99 21.76
N GLY A 520 -0.24 14.70 21.03
CA GLY A 520 -0.87 15.63 20.11
C GLY A 520 -0.15 15.77 18.75
N ARG A 521 -0.88 16.26 17.74
CA ARG A 521 -0.38 16.49 16.38
C ARG A 521 0.88 17.38 16.30
N PRO A 522 1.07 18.43 17.14
CA PRO A 522 2.30 19.23 17.10
C PRO A 522 3.59 18.42 17.34
N ALA A 523 3.54 17.38 18.17
CA ALA A 523 4.70 16.51 18.42
C ALA A 523 5.09 15.73 17.16
N LEU A 524 4.12 15.18 16.43
CA LEU A 524 4.38 14.51 15.14
C LEU A 524 4.98 15.49 14.12
N LEU A 525 4.39 16.70 14.00
CA LEU A 525 4.91 17.73 13.09
C LEU A 525 6.36 18.10 13.40
N ALA A 526 6.72 18.21 14.68
CA ALA A 526 8.08 18.51 15.12
C ALA A 526 9.08 17.39 14.73
N ILE A 527 8.67 16.11 14.87
CA ILE A 527 9.48 14.96 14.45
C ILE A 527 9.72 15.01 12.94
N LEU A 528 8.66 15.13 12.14
CA LEU A 528 8.74 15.14 10.67
C LEU A 528 9.55 16.33 10.14
N ALA A 529 9.38 17.52 10.73
CA ALA A 529 10.13 18.73 10.38
C ALA A 529 11.63 18.58 10.65
N ARG A 530 11.99 18.03 11.83
CA ARG A 530 13.41 17.84 12.23
C ARG A 530 14.13 16.92 11.27
N GLN A 531 13.47 15.88 10.78
CA GLN A 531 14.05 14.92 9.84
C GLN A 531 13.93 15.37 8.38
N ARG A 532 13.25 16.47 8.14
CA ARG A 532 13.06 17.07 6.80
C ARG A 532 12.44 16.09 5.78
N ILE A 533 11.57 15.19 6.24
CA ILE A 533 10.79 14.33 5.32
C ILE A 533 9.76 15.19 4.59
N PHE A 534 9.03 16.02 5.33
CA PHE A 534 8.14 17.02 4.74
C PHE A 534 8.64 18.43 5.01
N SER A 535 8.36 19.35 4.11
CA SER A 535 8.61 20.78 4.33
C SER A 535 7.54 21.33 5.27
N ILE A 536 7.89 21.52 6.53
CA ILE A 536 7.00 22.01 7.58
C ILE A 536 7.55 23.33 8.14
N ARG A 537 6.68 24.33 8.31
CA ARG A 537 7.02 25.60 8.95
C ARG A 537 6.03 25.90 10.07
N GLY A 538 6.50 25.86 11.30
CA GLY A 538 5.62 25.85 12.48
C GLY A 538 4.66 24.66 12.41
N ASN A 539 3.35 24.91 12.53
CA ASN A 539 2.30 23.89 12.44
C ASN A 539 1.73 23.71 11.02
N ARG A 540 2.36 24.30 9.99
CA ARG A 540 1.87 24.26 8.61
C ARG A 540 2.77 23.41 7.73
N VAL A 541 2.17 22.47 7.01
CA VAL A 541 2.81 21.72 5.94
C VAL A 541 2.87 22.61 4.70
N LEU A 542 4.07 22.76 4.12
CA LEU A 542 4.23 23.54 2.92
C LEU A 542 3.90 22.68 1.70
N LEU A 543 2.91 23.13 0.96
CA LEU A 543 2.54 22.53 -0.31
C LEU A 543 3.44 23.04 -1.43
N GLY A 544 3.66 22.24 -2.42
CA GLY A 544 4.37 22.60 -3.62
C GLY A 544 3.88 21.77 -4.80
N CYS A 545 4.12 22.28 -5.98
CA CYS A 545 4.12 21.46 -7.16
C CYS A 545 5.49 20.78 -7.18
N THR A 546 5.52 19.47 -7.04
CA THR A 546 6.75 18.72 -7.31
C THR A 546 7.04 18.73 -8.81
N SER A 547 8.26 18.45 -9.20
CA SER A 547 8.83 18.63 -10.55
C SER A 547 8.08 17.94 -11.72
N GLY A 548 6.96 17.30 -11.45
CA GLY A 548 6.10 16.61 -12.40
C GLY A 548 4.73 17.25 -12.59
N CYS A 549 4.57 18.55 -12.40
CA CYS A 549 3.34 19.21 -12.83
C CYS A 549 3.15 18.95 -14.32
N ASP A 550 2.14 18.15 -14.64
CA ASP A 550 1.84 17.82 -16.03
C ASP A 550 1.53 19.09 -16.81
N LEU A 551 2.48 19.45 -17.69
CA LEU A 551 2.35 20.61 -18.57
C LEU A 551 1.30 20.38 -19.67
N VAL A 552 0.93 19.12 -19.94
CA VAL A 552 0.00 18.75 -21.00
C VAL A 552 -1.44 18.94 -20.55
N THR A 553 -1.79 18.55 -19.33
CA THR A 553 -3.14 18.70 -18.79
C THR A 553 -3.37 20.03 -18.07
N LYS A 554 -2.31 20.84 -17.90
CA LYS A 554 -2.31 22.10 -17.12
C LYS A 554 -2.87 21.96 -15.70
N THR A 555 -3.00 20.75 -15.22
CA THR A 555 -3.52 20.43 -13.90
C THR A 555 -2.35 20.27 -12.94
N LYS A 556 -2.19 21.20 -12.02
CA LYS A 556 -1.14 21.19 -11.01
C LYS A 556 -1.73 20.65 -9.71
N TYR A 557 -1.33 19.44 -9.30
CA TYR A 557 -1.74 18.93 -7.99
C TYR A 557 -0.87 19.53 -6.89
N ALA A 558 -1.51 20.00 -5.83
CA ALA A 558 -0.81 20.39 -4.62
C ALA A 558 -0.50 19.14 -3.81
N TRP A 559 0.73 19.01 -3.38
CA TRP A 559 1.18 17.93 -2.54
C TRP A 559 2.15 18.48 -1.48
N PRO A 560 2.25 17.90 -0.27
CA PRO A 560 3.29 18.27 0.66
C PRO A 560 4.66 18.10 0.00
N ARG A 561 5.48 19.13 0.05
CA ARG A 561 6.87 19.01 -0.38
C ARG A 561 7.55 17.99 0.50
N TYR A 562 8.03 16.91 -0.07
CA TYR A 562 8.75 15.88 0.65
C TYR A 562 10.12 15.61 0.02
N ARG A 563 10.95 14.91 0.77
CA ARG A 563 12.31 14.61 0.38
C ARG A 563 12.34 13.48 -0.62
N HIS A 564 13.05 13.69 -1.73
CA HIS A 564 13.33 12.68 -2.74
C HIS A 564 14.82 12.38 -2.83
N GLY A 565 15.17 11.19 -3.34
CA GLY A 565 16.53 10.83 -3.74
C GLY A 565 17.44 10.40 -2.61
N ALA A 566 18.73 10.59 -2.80
CA ALA A 566 19.76 10.12 -1.89
C ALA A 566 19.57 10.63 -0.45
N GLY A 567 19.63 9.72 0.50
CA GLY A 567 19.48 10.00 1.93
C GLY A 567 18.03 10.05 2.44
N THR A 568 17.01 9.78 1.59
CA THR A 568 15.61 9.66 2.03
C THR A 568 15.44 8.49 2.99
N ASN A 569 16.01 7.32 2.67
CA ASN A 569 15.94 6.16 3.55
C ASN A 569 16.50 6.46 4.95
N ALA A 570 17.71 7.03 5.02
CA ALA A 570 18.31 7.39 6.31
C ALA A 570 17.48 8.44 7.09
N ALA A 571 16.72 9.29 6.41
CA ALA A 571 15.82 10.23 7.07
C ALA A 571 14.56 9.53 7.59
N LEU A 572 14.03 8.56 6.87
CA LEU A 572 12.90 7.71 7.30
C LEU A 572 13.29 6.90 8.54
N GLU A 573 14.45 6.25 8.55
CA GLU A 573 14.97 5.56 9.73
C GLU A 573 15.09 6.47 10.97
N ARG A 574 15.48 7.72 10.77
CA ARG A 574 15.51 8.69 11.88
C ARG A 574 14.13 9.13 12.33
N VAL A 575 13.14 9.22 11.41
CA VAL A 575 11.73 9.46 11.79
C VAL A 575 11.24 8.30 12.63
N HIS A 576 11.41 7.08 12.15
CA HIS A 576 11.03 5.86 12.86
C HIS A 576 11.63 5.82 14.29
N SER A 577 12.96 5.95 14.42
CA SER A 577 13.63 6.04 15.72
C SER A 577 13.09 7.17 16.61
N ALA A 578 12.69 8.29 16.02
CA ALA A 578 12.14 9.42 16.78
C ALA A 578 10.70 9.16 17.25
N LEU A 579 9.90 8.46 16.47
CA LEU A 579 8.56 8.02 16.87
C LEU A 579 8.64 7.04 18.04
N LEU A 580 9.51 6.03 17.95
CA LEU A 580 9.76 5.07 19.03
C LEU A 580 10.22 5.76 20.32
N LYS A 581 11.17 6.68 20.24
CA LYS A 581 11.63 7.48 21.40
C LYS A 581 10.53 8.34 22.01
N ALA A 582 9.64 8.87 21.18
CA ALA A 582 8.51 9.66 21.65
C ALA A 582 7.46 8.81 22.38
N LEU A 583 7.38 7.53 22.08
CA LEU A 583 6.43 6.58 22.67
C LEU A 583 6.99 5.79 23.86
N ALA A 584 8.31 5.57 23.87
CA ALA A 584 8.97 4.83 24.94
C ALA A 584 8.71 5.50 26.31
N PRO A 585 8.54 4.70 27.37
CA PRO A 585 8.47 5.22 28.72
C PRO A 585 9.71 6.08 29.03
N VAL A 586 9.52 7.19 29.70
CA VAL A 586 10.65 7.96 30.23
C VAL A 586 11.36 7.04 31.25
N PRO A 587 12.68 6.82 31.12
CA PRO A 587 13.40 6.10 32.16
C PRO A 587 13.14 6.77 33.51
N ALA A 588 12.74 5.98 34.51
CA ALA A 588 12.51 6.45 35.85
C ALA A 588 13.80 7.01 36.47
#